data_fad749b3607d681d840467ac4e8376dc
#
_entry.id   fad749b3607d681d840467ac4e8376dc
#
_cell.length_a   1.000
_cell.length_b   1.000
_cell.length_c   1.000
_cell.angle_alpha   90.00
_cell.angle_beta   90.00
_cell.angle_gamma   90.00
#
_symmetry.space_group_name_H-M   'P 1'
#
loop_
_entity.id
_entity.type
_entity.pdbx_description
1 polymer ?
#
loop_
_entity_poly.entity_id
_entity_poly.type
_entity_poly.pdbx_seq_one_letter_code
_entity_poly.pdbx_strand_id
1 'polypeptide(L)'
;MCDETTDRELEAYLKRKAMTRRGFAVGAAATIAAGSLALSACATPQPDPGTITESEVRVPTPDGEVDALFIHPAQGAHAAVIIWPDIHGVRPAFFDMARSLAGAGYSVLAANPYYRTHTGRLFGDGETFRDEGGREKVAPHYSALSPATVITDTA
;
A
#
# COMPACT_ATOMS: atom_id res chain seq x y z
N MET A 1 5.54 -16.19 -22.11
CA MET A 1 6.97 -16.33 -22.29
C MET A 1 7.60 -15.57 -21.13
N CYS A 2 8.03 -16.28 -20.06
CA CYS A 2 8.74 -15.64 -18.95
C CYS A 2 10.14 -15.34 -19.45
N ASP A 3 10.54 -14.09 -19.31
CA ASP A 3 11.83 -13.59 -19.77
C ASP A 3 12.94 -14.13 -18.84
N GLU A 4 14.06 -14.60 -19.38
CA GLU A 4 15.24 -15.05 -18.62
C GLU A 4 15.77 -14.00 -17.63
N THR A 5 15.46 -12.73 -17.87
CA THR A 5 15.75 -11.63 -16.96
C THR A 5 14.98 -11.74 -15.65
N THR A 6 13.70 -12.11 -15.71
CA THR A 6 12.82 -12.25 -14.54
C THR A 6 13.27 -13.42 -13.66
N ASP A 7 13.72 -14.51 -14.25
CA ASP A 7 14.21 -15.68 -13.51
C ASP A 7 15.52 -15.37 -12.78
N ARG A 8 16.44 -14.63 -13.40
CA ARG A 8 17.70 -14.16 -12.77
C ARG A 8 17.44 -13.19 -11.62
N GLU A 9 16.47 -12.28 -11.78
CA GLU A 9 16.09 -11.34 -10.71
C GLU A 9 15.44 -12.07 -9.53
N LEU A 10 14.60 -13.07 -9.80
CA LEU A 10 14.00 -13.91 -8.77
C LEU A 10 15.05 -14.72 -8.02
N GLU A 11 16.01 -15.34 -8.71
CA GLU A 11 17.12 -16.05 -8.06
C GLU A 11 17.98 -15.13 -7.19
N ALA A 12 18.30 -13.94 -7.69
CA ALA A 12 19.04 -12.94 -6.94
C ALA A 12 18.28 -12.46 -5.69
N TYR A 13 16.96 -12.30 -5.78
CA TYR A 13 16.09 -11.97 -4.67
C TYR A 13 16.05 -13.09 -3.62
N LEU A 14 15.86 -14.31 -4.04
CA LEU A 14 15.83 -15.49 -3.15
C LEU A 14 17.16 -15.69 -2.45
N LYS A 15 18.30 -15.48 -3.14
CA LYS A 15 19.65 -15.56 -2.59
C LYS A 15 19.89 -14.48 -1.53
N ARG A 16 19.37 -13.25 -1.70
CA ARG A 16 19.40 -12.18 -0.68
C ARG A 16 18.54 -12.54 0.53
N LYS A 17 17.36 -13.13 0.31
CA LYS A 17 16.44 -13.52 1.37
C LYS A 17 16.97 -14.69 2.20
N ALA A 18 17.85 -15.54 1.63
CA ALA A 18 18.52 -16.61 2.34
C ALA A 18 19.61 -16.12 3.33
N MET A 19 20.00 -14.85 3.29
CA MET A 19 20.81 -14.22 4.33
C MET A 19 20.00 -14.09 5.62
N THR A 20 20.17 -15.06 6.50
CA THR A 20 19.48 -15.09 7.78
C THR A 20 19.92 -13.93 8.68
N ARG A 21 19.02 -13.45 9.57
CA ARG A 21 19.33 -12.43 10.58
C ARG A 21 20.59 -12.75 11.40
N ARG A 22 20.95 -14.03 11.57
CA ARG A 22 22.18 -14.48 12.22
C ARG A 22 23.44 -14.19 11.39
N GLY A 23 23.39 -14.30 10.06
CA GLY A 23 24.52 -13.96 9.18
C GLY A 23 24.86 -12.47 9.19
N PHE A 24 23.85 -11.61 9.35
CA PHE A 24 24.06 -10.16 9.50
C PHE A 24 24.74 -9.79 10.85
N ALA A 25 24.36 -10.45 11.93
CA ALA A 25 24.93 -10.20 13.26
C ALA A 25 26.40 -10.63 13.37
N VAL A 26 26.81 -11.70 12.68
CA VAL A 26 28.22 -12.20 12.70
C VAL A 26 29.14 -11.31 11.86
N GLY A 27 28.64 -10.71 10.76
CA GLY A 27 29.42 -9.77 9.94
C GLY A 27 29.68 -8.42 10.63
N ALA A 28 28.79 -7.99 11.54
CA ALA A 28 28.93 -6.73 12.27
C ALA A 28 29.89 -6.81 13.49
N ALA A 29 30.18 -8.01 13.98
CA ALA A 29 31.04 -8.19 15.17
C ALA A 29 32.55 -8.15 14.88
N ALA A 30 32.96 -8.18 13.61
CA ALA A 30 34.39 -8.25 13.24
C ALA A 30 35.08 -6.89 13.03
N THR A 31 34.37 -5.76 13.17
CA THR A 31 34.91 -4.41 12.91
C THR A 31 34.86 -3.45 14.09
N ILE A 32 34.63 -3.93 15.32
CA ILE A 32 34.66 -3.08 16.53
C ILE A 32 35.94 -3.35 17.32
N ALA A 33 37.06 -2.95 16.77
CA ALA A 33 38.28 -2.72 17.50
C ALA A 33 39.04 -1.57 16.84
N ALA A 34 38.64 -0.36 17.04
CA ALA A 34 39.34 0.91 17.10
C ALA A 34 38.41 2.08 16.75
N GLY A 35 38.11 2.90 17.73
CA GLY A 35 37.53 4.22 17.51
C GLY A 35 36.07 4.36 17.97
N SER A 36 35.93 4.76 19.22
CA SER A 36 34.70 5.37 19.76
C SER A 36 34.42 6.71 19.07
N LEU A 37 33.95 6.63 17.81
CA LEU A 37 33.22 7.70 17.19
C LEU A 37 31.74 7.36 17.34
N ALA A 38 31.05 8.14 18.16
CA ALA A 38 29.61 8.13 18.27
C ALA A 38 29.00 8.25 16.86
N LEU A 39 28.70 7.12 16.25
CA LEU A 39 27.70 7.04 15.22
C LEU A 39 26.36 7.34 15.93
N SER A 40 26.10 8.64 16.13
CA SER A 40 24.72 9.10 16.19
C SER A 40 24.10 8.61 14.89
N ALA A 41 23.64 7.36 14.89
CA ALA A 41 22.64 6.95 13.95
C ALA A 41 21.59 8.05 14.00
N CYS A 42 21.37 8.75 12.90
CA CYS A 42 20.16 9.51 12.69
C CYS A 42 18.99 8.49 12.77
N ALA A 43 18.67 8.07 13.98
CA ALA A 43 17.35 7.65 14.30
C ALA A 43 16.52 8.92 14.06
N THR A 44 16.01 9.10 12.84
CA THR A 44 14.82 9.93 12.67
C THR A 44 13.89 9.46 13.78
N PRO A 45 13.45 10.37 14.69
CA PRO A 45 12.46 10.00 15.66
C PRO A 45 11.32 9.39 14.87
N GLN A 46 11.10 8.09 15.04
CA GLN A 46 9.89 7.48 14.55
C GLN A 46 8.82 8.19 15.34
N PRO A 47 7.94 8.97 14.71
CA PRO A 47 6.89 9.63 15.46
C PRO A 47 6.21 8.52 16.25
N ASP A 48 6.07 8.75 17.55
CA ASP A 48 5.19 7.96 18.41
C ASP A 48 3.93 7.73 17.57
N PRO A 49 3.44 6.46 17.41
CA PRO A 49 2.25 6.22 16.61
C PRO A 49 1.08 6.96 17.27
N GLY A 50 1.09 8.25 17.06
CA GLY A 50 0.14 9.20 17.58
C GLY A 50 -1.24 8.77 17.11
N THR A 51 -2.25 9.17 17.85
CA THR A 51 -3.65 8.95 17.48
C THR A 51 -3.84 9.22 15.99
N ILE A 52 -4.23 8.19 15.24
CA ILE A 52 -4.62 8.35 13.85
C ILE A 52 -6.07 8.84 13.78
N THR A 53 -6.37 9.63 12.78
CA THR A 53 -7.72 10.07 12.42
C THR A 53 -8.15 9.32 11.17
N GLU A 54 -9.39 8.84 11.15
CA GLU A 54 -9.97 8.10 10.05
C GLU A 54 -11.28 8.78 9.64
N SER A 55 -11.49 9.00 8.34
CA SER A 55 -12.70 9.63 7.80
C SER A 55 -13.02 9.10 6.41
N GLU A 56 -14.31 8.87 6.15
CA GLU A 56 -14.79 8.67 4.80
C GLU A 56 -14.83 10.02 4.08
N VAL A 57 -14.25 10.06 2.89
CA VAL A 57 -14.17 11.28 2.09
C VAL A 57 -14.66 11.03 0.68
N ARG A 58 -15.13 12.10 0.02
CA ARG A 58 -15.43 12.11 -1.40
C ARG A 58 -14.48 13.08 -2.09
N VAL A 59 -13.74 12.58 -3.06
CA VAL A 59 -12.75 13.35 -3.79
C VAL A 59 -13.31 13.65 -5.19
N PRO A 60 -13.53 14.90 -5.54
CA PRO A 60 -14.02 15.27 -6.88
C PRO A 60 -12.93 14.98 -7.92
N THR A 61 -13.34 14.36 -9.02
CA THR A 61 -12.53 14.10 -10.21
C THR A 61 -13.28 14.56 -11.46
N PRO A 62 -12.62 14.67 -12.63
CA PRO A 62 -13.32 14.99 -13.87
C PRO A 62 -14.46 14.03 -14.23
N ASP A 63 -14.38 12.78 -13.77
CA ASP A 63 -15.34 11.73 -14.12
C ASP A 63 -16.35 11.41 -12.99
N GLY A 64 -16.35 12.17 -11.89
CA GLY A 64 -17.26 11.99 -10.77
C GLY A 64 -16.60 12.20 -9.40
N GLU A 65 -17.18 11.58 -8.37
CA GLU A 65 -16.65 11.65 -6.99
C GLU A 65 -16.14 10.28 -6.55
N VAL A 66 -14.85 10.20 -6.24
CA VAL A 66 -14.24 8.99 -5.67
C VAL A 66 -14.62 8.91 -4.19
N ASP A 67 -15.28 7.85 -3.80
CA ASP A 67 -15.42 7.47 -2.41
C ASP A 67 -14.13 6.82 -1.91
N ALA A 68 -13.63 7.29 -0.79
CA ALA A 68 -12.35 6.85 -0.22
C ALA A 68 -12.35 6.90 1.30
N LEU A 69 -11.45 6.12 1.90
CA LEU A 69 -11.11 6.22 3.30
C LEU A 69 -9.80 6.99 3.43
N PHE A 70 -9.83 8.11 4.17
CA PHE A 70 -8.67 8.92 4.47
C PHE A 70 -8.23 8.69 5.90
N ILE A 71 -6.98 8.25 6.07
CA ILE A 71 -6.40 7.94 7.38
C ILE A 71 -5.07 8.67 7.49
N HIS A 72 -4.89 9.41 8.58
CA HIS A 72 -3.68 10.20 8.78
C HIS A 72 -3.38 10.38 10.28
N PRO A 73 -2.13 10.70 10.66
CA PRO A 73 -1.82 11.11 12.02
C PRO A 73 -2.61 12.37 12.38
N ALA A 74 -3.08 12.45 13.63
CA ALA A 74 -3.97 13.53 14.09
C ALA A 74 -3.32 14.91 14.04
N GLN A 75 -1.99 15.00 14.04
CA GLN A 75 -1.24 16.25 14.10
C GLN A 75 -0.13 16.28 13.04
N GLY A 76 0.12 17.45 12.47
CA GLY A 76 1.23 17.72 11.57
C GLY A 76 0.90 17.53 10.09
N ALA A 77 1.90 17.80 9.24
CA ALA A 77 1.86 17.55 7.80
C ALA A 77 2.69 16.31 7.49
N HIS A 78 2.15 15.42 6.69
CA HIS A 78 2.72 14.10 6.42
C HIS A 78 2.81 13.83 4.92
N ALA A 79 3.76 12.99 4.53
CA ALA A 79 3.84 12.53 3.15
C ALA A 79 2.56 11.74 2.78
N ALA A 80 2.03 12.02 1.60
CA ALA A 80 0.80 11.40 1.13
C ALA A 80 1.08 10.05 0.46
N VAL A 81 0.18 9.10 0.67
CA VAL A 81 0.15 7.78 0.02
C VAL A 81 -1.25 7.53 -0.51
N ILE A 82 -1.37 7.14 -1.78
CA ILE A 82 -2.62 6.65 -2.35
C ILE A 82 -2.50 5.13 -2.45
N ILE A 83 -3.45 4.42 -1.86
CA ILE A 83 -3.62 2.97 -2.03
C ILE A 83 -4.61 2.76 -3.17
N TRP A 84 -4.15 2.07 -4.20
CA TRP A 84 -4.98 1.65 -5.33
C TRP A 84 -5.31 0.16 -5.17
N PRO A 85 -6.53 -0.20 -4.80
CA PRO A 85 -6.93 -1.57 -4.54
C PRO A 85 -6.83 -2.48 -5.78
N ASP A 86 -6.80 -3.78 -5.52
CA ASP A 86 -6.83 -4.82 -6.55
C ASP A 86 -8.24 -5.01 -7.16
N ILE A 87 -8.42 -6.07 -7.96
CA ILE A 87 -9.67 -6.42 -8.63
C ILE A 87 -10.88 -6.58 -7.70
N HIS A 88 -10.67 -6.81 -6.40
CA HIS A 88 -11.77 -6.87 -5.44
C HIS A 88 -12.30 -5.48 -5.04
N GLY A 89 -11.59 -4.40 -5.42
CA GLY A 89 -11.91 -3.05 -4.96
C GLY A 89 -11.57 -2.84 -3.48
N VAL A 90 -12.18 -1.84 -2.87
CA VAL A 90 -11.96 -1.50 -1.46
C VAL A 90 -12.46 -2.62 -0.54
N ARG A 91 -11.66 -2.98 0.45
CA ARG A 91 -11.95 -4.05 1.43
C ARG A 91 -11.11 -3.89 2.70
N PRO A 92 -11.47 -4.58 3.81
CA PRO A 92 -10.79 -4.43 5.10
C PRO A 92 -9.27 -4.53 5.03
N ALA A 93 -8.70 -5.44 4.24
CA ALA A 93 -7.26 -5.60 4.11
C ALA A 93 -6.54 -4.32 3.65
N PHE A 94 -7.13 -3.51 2.76
CA PHE A 94 -6.57 -2.22 2.34
C PHE A 94 -6.74 -1.15 3.41
N PHE A 95 -7.83 -1.19 4.17
CA PHE A 95 -8.03 -0.28 5.30
C PHE A 95 -7.04 -0.57 6.43
N ASP A 96 -6.75 -1.84 6.72
CA ASP A 96 -5.73 -2.23 7.71
C ASP A 96 -4.32 -1.83 7.26
N MET A 97 -4.03 -1.96 5.97
CA MET A 97 -2.79 -1.44 5.37
C MET A 97 -2.70 0.08 5.52
N ALA A 98 -3.77 0.81 5.23
CA ALA A 98 -3.83 2.26 5.36
C ALA A 98 -3.62 2.70 6.82
N ARG A 99 -4.24 2.02 7.80
CA ARG A 99 -4.03 2.25 9.24
C ARG A 99 -2.58 2.03 9.64
N SER A 100 -1.96 0.96 9.13
CA SER A 100 -0.55 0.65 9.41
C SER A 100 0.39 1.71 8.88
N LEU A 101 0.13 2.23 7.67
CA LEU A 101 0.91 3.31 7.07
C LEU A 101 0.68 4.64 7.81
N ALA A 102 -0.56 4.94 8.20
CA ALA A 102 -0.86 6.13 8.99
C ALA A 102 -0.19 6.08 10.36
N GLY A 103 -0.18 4.93 11.03
CA GLY A 103 0.59 4.71 12.25
C GLY A 103 2.10 4.85 12.07
N ALA A 104 2.61 4.68 10.85
CA ALA A 104 4.01 4.94 10.49
C ALA A 104 4.28 6.40 10.07
N GLY A 105 3.27 7.27 10.14
CA GLY A 105 3.42 8.71 9.91
C GLY A 105 3.08 9.20 8.50
N TYR A 106 2.28 8.46 7.73
CA TYR A 106 1.83 8.87 6.41
C TYR A 106 0.37 9.35 6.44
N SER A 107 0.01 10.25 5.52
CA SER A 107 -1.40 10.55 5.21
C SER A 107 -1.84 9.64 4.08
N VAL A 108 -2.82 8.77 4.32
CA VAL A 108 -3.16 7.67 3.41
C VAL A 108 -4.59 7.79 2.89
N LEU A 109 -4.75 7.75 1.58
CA LEU A 109 -6.04 7.69 0.89
C LEU A 109 -6.23 6.29 0.28
N ALA A 110 -7.18 5.52 0.79
CA ALA A 110 -7.60 4.25 0.19
C ALA A 110 -8.81 4.52 -0.72
N ALA A 111 -8.56 4.68 -2.00
CA ALA A 111 -9.55 5.11 -2.99
C ALA A 111 -10.32 3.93 -3.59
N ASN A 112 -11.61 4.11 -3.87
CA ASN A 112 -12.41 3.15 -4.61
C ASN A 112 -12.08 3.23 -6.11
N PRO A 113 -11.46 2.22 -6.74
CA PRO A 113 -11.12 2.27 -8.16
C PRO A 113 -12.36 2.20 -9.07
N TYR A 114 -13.49 1.76 -8.52
CA TYR A 114 -14.73 1.52 -9.26
C TYR A 114 -15.76 2.64 -9.13
N TYR A 115 -15.41 3.77 -8.53
CA TYR A 115 -16.33 4.87 -8.21
C TYR A 115 -17.20 5.34 -9.38
N ARG A 116 -16.74 5.19 -10.62
CA ARG A 116 -17.51 5.54 -11.82
C ARG A 116 -18.76 4.69 -12.01
N THR A 117 -18.75 3.49 -11.47
CA THR A 117 -19.78 2.47 -11.71
C THR A 117 -20.30 1.83 -10.43
N HIS A 118 -19.62 2.00 -9.30
CA HIS A 118 -19.99 1.42 -8.01
C HIS A 118 -19.43 2.23 -6.85
N THR A 119 -20.24 2.44 -5.82
CA THR A 119 -19.84 3.11 -4.59
C THR A 119 -19.65 2.08 -3.49
N GLY A 120 -18.58 2.22 -2.69
CA GLY A 120 -18.27 1.34 -1.58
C GLY A 120 -17.68 -0.01 -1.99
N ARG A 121 -17.85 -0.98 -1.14
CA ARG A 121 -17.30 -2.34 -1.32
C ARG A 121 -18.10 -3.11 -2.35
N LEU A 122 -17.42 -3.66 -3.33
CA LEU A 122 -18.06 -4.49 -4.37
C LEU A 122 -18.34 -5.92 -3.85
N PHE A 123 -17.45 -6.49 -3.06
CA PHE A 123 -17.58 -7.84 -2.49
C PHE A 123 -17.84 -7.78 -0.98
N GLY A 124 -18.73 -8.64 -0.50
CA GLY A 124 -18.99 -8.85 0.91
C GLY A 124 -17.87 -9.59 1.62
N ASP A 125 -18.03 -9.85 2.91
CA ASP A 125 -17.06 -10.60 3.68
C ASP A 125 -17.03 -12.07 3.24
N GLY A 126 -15.84 -12.54 2.87
CA GLY A 126 -15.61 -13.88 2.34
C GLY A 126 -15.93 -14.06 0.87
N GLU A 127 -16.57 -13.08 0.21
CA GLU A 127 -16.80 -13.11 -1.24
C GLU A 127 -15.55 -12.75 -2.03
N THR A 128 -15.35 -13.44 -3.16
CA THR A 128 -14.25 -13.17 -4.07
C THR A 128 -14.69 -13.18 -5.53
N PHE A 129 -13.90 -12.55 -6.41
CA PHE A 129 -14.16 -12.61 -7.85
C PHE A 129 -14.00 -14.03 -8.44
N ARG A 130 -13.46 -14.99 -7.66
CA ARG A 130 -13.26 -16.40 -8.06
C ARG A 130 -14.45 -17.27 -7.73
N ASP A 131 -15.35 -16.79 -6.89
CA ASP A 131 -16.57 -17.50 -6.55
C ASP A 131 -17.54 -17.53 -7.74
N GLU A 132 -18.55 -18.39 -7.67
CA GLU A 132 -19.61 -18.45 -8.69
C GLU A 132 -20.27 -17.07 -8.84
N GLY A 133 -20.34 -16.56 -10.08
CA GLY A 133 -20.87 -15.22 -10.37
C GLY A 133 -19.94 -14.05 -10.03
N GLY A 134 -18.78 -14.29 -9.38
CA GLY A 134 -17.90 -13.22 -8.94
C GLY A 134 -17.22 -12.46 -10.09
N ARG A 135 -16.92 -13.15 -11.18
CA ARG A 135 -16.37 -12.53 -12.40
C ARG A 135 -17.39 -11.67 -13.12
N GLU A 136 -18.63 -12.12 -13.21
CA GLU A 136 -19.75 -11.39 -13.79
C GLU A 136 -20.06 -10.14 -12.98
N LYS A 137 -19.96 -10.23 -11.66
CA LYS A 137 -20.14 -9.10 -10.72
C LYS A 137 -19.10 -8.01 -10.94
N VAL A 138 -17.83 -8.36 -11.10
CA VAL A 138 -16.72 -7.38 -11.25
C VAL A 138 -16.55 -6.88 -12.67
N ALA A 139 -16.95 -7.64 -13.70
CA ALA A 139 -16.68 -7.35 -15.10
C ALA A 139 -17.08 -5.95 -15.55
N PRO A 140 -18.30 -5.43 -15.27
CA PRO A 140 -18.70 -4.08 -15.70
C PRO A 140 -17.85 -2.98 -15.06
N HIS A 141 -17.39 -3.18 -13.82
CA HIS A 141 -16.58 -2.22 -13.09
C HIS A 141 -15.13 -2.24 -13.56
N TYR A 142 -14.56 -3.45 -13.72
CA TYR A 142 -13.22 -3.62 -14.23
C TYR A 142 -13.07 -3.13 -15.68
N SER A 143 -14.05 -3.38 -16.55
CA SER A 143 -14.00 -2.94 -17.95
C SER A 143 -14.08 -1.41 -18.11
N ALA A 144 -14.54 -0.69 -17.10
CA ALA A 144 -14.53 0.77 -17.07
C ALA A 144 -13.15 1.36 -16.74
N LEU A 145 -12.20 0.54 -16.27
CA LEU A 145 -10.85 0.98 -16.01
C LEU A 145 -9.98 0.94 -17.28
N SER A 146 -9.14 1.94 -17.43
CA SER A 146 -8.16 2.04 -18.51
C SER A 146 -6.95 2.82 -18.03
N PRO A 147 -5.80 2.75 -18.70
CA PRO A 147 -4.67 3.62 -18.39
C PRO A 147 -5.03 5.10 -18.41
N ALA A 148 -5.93 5.51 -19.32
CA ALA A 148 -6.38 6.89 -19.42
C ALA A 148 -7.19 7.32 -18.19
N THR A 149 -8.12 6.49 -17.72
CA THR A 149 -8.92 6.81 -16.53
C THR A 149 -8.06 6.87 -15.28
N VAL A 150 -7.06 5.98 -15.12
CA VAL A 150 -6.12 6.02 -14.00
C VAL A 150 -5.27 7.28 -14.02
N ILE A 151 -4.78 7.72 -15.19
CA ILE A 151 -4.03 8.98 -15.32
C ILE A 151 -4.92 10.17 -14.94
N THR A 152 -6.19 10.18 -15.37
CA THR A 152 -7.14 11.24 -15.00
C THR A 152 -7.36 11.32 -13.49
N ASP A 153 -7.41 10.17 -12.80
CA ASP A 153 -7.64 10.10 -11.35
C ASP A 153 -6.42 10.52 -10.52
N THR A 154 -5.24 10.55 -11.12
CA THR A 154 -3.96 10.87 -10.42
C THR A 154 -3.43 12.26 -10.77
N ALA A 155 -4.11 13.00 -11.62
CA ALA A 155 -3.75 14.37 -12.00
C ALA A 155 -4.31 15.40 -11.04
#